data_2c782a627270d2bf627895b83cb58a88
#
_entry.id   2c782a627270d2bf627895b83cb58a88
#
_cell.length_a   1.000
_cell.length_b   1.000
_cell.length_c   1.000
_cell.angle_alpha   90.00
_cell.angle_beta   90.00
_cell.angle_gamma   90.00
#
_symmetry.space_group_name_H-M   'P 1'
#
loop_
_entity.id
_entity.type
_entity.pdbx_description
1 polymer ?
#
loop_
_entity_poly.entity_id
_entity_poly.type
_entity_poly.pdbx_seq_one_letter_code
_entity_poly.pdbx_strand_id
1 'polypeptide(L)'
;MINSETFIVKRDGKKEAFSLDKIKNAISKAFLSVGSFATQDVITNILSRVNISDGTSVEDIQNQVEIALMAEHYYSVAKAFMLYRQKHLEDREVRDKLRFLMDYCDASNPATGSKYDANANVENKNIATLIGELPKSNFIRLNRRLLTDRLKDMYGKELSDRYIELLNQHFIYKNDETNLANYCASITMYPWLISGTASVGGNSTAPTNLKSFCGGFINMVFIVSSMLSGACATPEFLMYMNYFIEKEYGEDYYKHPEQLADLSSKQRTIDKIITDCFEQIVYSINQPTGARNFQAVFWNVAYYDQYYFNSLFEHFVFPDGNAPHWESLSWLQKRFMKWFNKERTKAVLTFPV
;
A
#
# COMPACT_ATOMS: atom_id res chain seq x y z
N MET A 1 20.01 43.38 20.31
CA MET A 1 20.96 43.59 19.17
C MET A 1 21.11 42.25 18.49
N ILE A 2 20.68 42.16 17.23
CA ILE A 2 20.79 40.90 16.44
C ILE A 2 22.27 40.84 16.00
N ASN A 3 23.02 39.86 16.50
CA ASN A 3 24.40 39.64 16.08
C ASN A 3 24.42 39.17 14.61
N SER A 4 25.43 39.59 13.85
CA SER A 4 25.67 39.24 12.45
C SER A 4 25.90 37.74 12.21
N GLU A 5 25.86 36.91 13.23
CA GLU A 5 26.08 35.46 13.21
C GLU A 5 24.84 34.64 13.65
N THR A 6 23.65 35.26 13.68
CA THR A 6 22.42 34.52 14.06
C THR A 6 22.00 33.61 12.91
N PHE A 7 21.82 32.31 13.17
CA PHE A 7 21.30 31.32 12.21
C PHE A 7 19.85 30.97 12.54
N ILE A 8 19.06 30.80 11.52
CA ILE A 8 17.67 30.32 11.62
C ILE A 8 17.54 28.93 11.02
N VAL A 9 16.57 28.19 11.51
CA VAL A 9 16.26 26.84 11.00
C VAL A 9 15.16 26.94 9.95
N LYS A 10 15.47 26.50 8.74
CA LYS A 10 14.48 26.38 7.64
C LYS A 10 13.56 25.17 7.88
N ARG A 11 12.47 25.10 7.14
CA ARG A 11 11.49 24.01 7.18
C ARG A 11 12.07 22.63 6.82
N ASP A 12 13.14 22.59 6.03
CA ASP A 12 13.88 21.37 5.68
C ASP A 12 14.98 21.01 6.72
N GLY A 13 15.00 21.68 7.88
CA GLY A 13 15.97 21.50 8.95
C GLY A 13 17.34 22.16 8.72
N LYS A 14 17.58 22.76 7.56
CA LYS A 14 18.85 23.42 7.28
C LYS A 14 18.99 24.74 8.03
N LYS A 15 20.19 25.02 8.48
CA LYS A 15 20.55 26.32 9.07
C LYS A 15 20.94 27.31 7.97
N GLU A 16 20.41 28.54 8.04
CA GLU A 16 20.75 29.63 7.15
C GLU A 16 20.99 30.91 7.97
N ALA A 17 21.94 31.74 7.52
CA ALA A 17 22.18 33.03 8.14
C ALA A 17 20.89 33.88 8.10
N PHE A 18 20.55 34.47 9.23
CA PHE A 18 19.37 35.31 9.35
C PHE A 18 19.50 36.58 8.48
N SER A 19 18.42 36.92 7.77
CA SER A 19 18.33 38.16 6.97
C SER A 19 17.09 38.96 7.35
N LEU A 20 17.31 40.08 8.00
CA LEU A 20 16.26 41.00 8.40
C LEU A 20 15.48 41.55 7.19
N ASP A 21 16.15 41.75 6.06
CA ASP A 21 15.54 42.27 4.85
C ASP A 21 14.49 41.36 4.24
N LYS A 22 14.63 40.02 4.43
CA LYS A 22 13.60 39.09 4.01
C LYS A 22 12.28 39.32 4.74
N ILE A 23 12.34 39.62 6.05
CA ILE A 23 11.14 39.86 6.86
C ILE A 23 10.55 41.23 6.52
N LYS A 24 11.40 42.28 6.43
CA LYS A 24 10.97 43.63 6.00
C LYS A 24 10.21 43.58 4.67
N ASN A 25 10.77 42.89 3.68
CA ASN A 25 10.17 42.72 2.38
C ASN A 25 8.83 41.98 2.44
N ALA A 26 8.72 40.94 3.29
CA ALA A 26 7.48 40.18 3.47
C ALA A 26 6.36 41.06 4.08
N ILE A 27 6.70 41.84 5.12
CA ILE A 27 5.78 42.80 5.76
C ILE A 27 5.36 43.86 4.73
N SER A 28 6.30 44.47 4.02
CA SER A 28 6.01 45.52 3.01
C SER A 28 5.07 45.01 1.90
N LYS A 29 5.30 43.79 1.41
CA LYS A 29 4.42 43.13 0.43
C LYS A 29 3.00 42.90 0.98
N ALA A 30 2.87 42.56 2.25
CA ALA A 30 1.54 42.40 2.87
C ALA A 30 0.79 43.74 2.96
N PHE A 31 1.48 44.83 3.30
CA PHE A 31 0.89 46.17 3.25
C PHE A 31 0.44 46.55 1.84
N LEU A 32 1.30 46.37 0.84
CA LEU A 32 0.98 46.63 -0.56
C LEU A 32 -0.23 45.86 -1.07
N SER A 33 -0.36 44.60 -0.64
CA SER A 33 -1.47 43.72 -1.05
C SER A 33 -2.85 44.21 -0.60
N VAL A 34 -2.91 45.03 0.45
CA VAL A 34 -4.14 45.68 0.95
C VAL A 34 -4.26 47.14 0.55
N GLY A 35 -3.45 47.59 -0.42
CA GLY A 35 -3.46 48.98 -0.91
C GLY A 35 -2.85 50.02 0.05
N SER A 36 -2.04 49.57 1.00
CA SER A 36 -1.35 50.41 1.99
C SER A 36 0.15 50.37 1.82
N PHE A 37 0.87 51.33 2.42
CA PHE A 37 2.32 51.37 2.44
C PHE A 37 2.82 51.38 3.90
N ALA A 38 3.80 50.56 4.20
CA ALA A 38 4.48 50.58 5.49
C ALA A 38 5.61 51.60 5.45
N THR A 39 5.59 52.57 6.36
CA THR A 39 6.76 53.43 6.59
C THR A 39 7.85 52.65 7.30
N GLN A 40 9.09 53.19 7.26
CA GLN A 40 10.21 52.54 7.96
C GLN A 40 9.95 52.44 9.47
N ASP A 41 9.28 53.44 10.06
CA ASP A 41 8.94 53.44 11.48
C ASP A 41 7.93 52.33 11.82
N VAL A 42 6.91 52.14 10.98
CA VAL A 42 5.94 51.05 11.15
C VAL A 42 6.64 49.68 11.11
N ILE A 43 7.50 49.48 10.12
CA ILE A 43 8.26 48.21 9.99
C ILE A 43 9.14 47.98 11.20
N THR A 44 9.83 49.02 11.68
CA THR A 44 10.71 48.97 12.84
C THR A 44 9.93 48.64 14.12
N ASN A 45 8.73 49.22 14.28
CA ASN A 45 7.87 48.94 15.42
C ASN A 45 7.38 47.48 15.43
N ILE A 46 6.93 46.99 14.29
CA ILE A 46 6.55 45.57 14.16
C ILE A 46 7.71 44.63 14.48
N LEU A 47 8.90 44.92 13.94
CA LEU A 47 10.10 44.11 14.16
C LEU A 47 10.61 44.15 15.59
N SER A 48 10.38 45.23 16.33
CA SER A 48 10.75 45.33 17.76
C SER A 48 10.03 44.34 18.64
N ARG A 49 8.88 43.78 18.18
CA ARG A 49 8.09 42.77 18.86
C ARG A 49 8.45 41.34 18.46
N VAL A 50 9.34 41.18 17.46
CA VAL A 50 9.78 39.86 16.99
C VAL A 50 11.10 39.50 17.64
N ASN A 51 11.09 38.45 18.44
CA ASN A 51 12.28 37.95 19.12
C ASN A 51 12.95 36.85 18.29
N ILE A 52 14.17 37.10 17.86
CA ILE A 52 14.95 36.17 17.04
C ILE A 52 16.24 35.84 17.75
N SER A 53 16.41 34.57 18.07
CA SER A 53 17.60 33.97 18.66
C SER A 53 18.20 32.92 17.72
N ASP A 54 19.41 32.49 18.01
CA ASP A 54 20.06 31.43 17.26
C ASP A 54 19.22 30.14 17.32
N GLY A 55 18.98 29.54 16.17
CA GLY A 55 18.13 28.34 16.05
C GLY A 55 16.62 28.60 15.96
N THR A 56 16.16 29.87 15.99
CA THR A 56 14.72 30.16 15.80
C THR A 56 14.24 29.67 14.42
N SER A 57 13.09 28.98 14.39
CA SER A 57 12.55 28.48 13.13
C SER A 57 11.93 29.61 12.28
N VAL A 58 11.92 29.44 10.96
CA VAL A 58 11.23 30.37 10.04
C VAL A 58 9.74 30.46 10.37
N GLU A 59 9.12 29.37 10.81
CA GLU A 59 7.71 29.35 11.19
C GLU A 59 7.45 30.21 12.45
N ASP A 60 8.30 30.08 13.46
CA ASP A 60 8.18 30.88 14.70
C ASP A 60 8.35 32.36 14.42
N ILE A 61 9.30 32.73 13.55
CA ILE A 61 9.47 34.13 13.12
C ILE A 61 8.21 34.64 12.45
N GLN A 62 7.62 33.86 11.54
CA GLN A 62 6.40 34.26 10.83
C GLN A 62 5.19 34.38 11.77
N ASN A 63 5.05 33.45 12.74
CA ASN A 63 4.02 33.53 13.78
C ASN A 63 4.16 34.79 14.62
N GLN A 64 5.37 35.15 15.00
CA GLN A 64 5.64 36.38 15.76
C GLN A 64 5.32 37.62 14.96
N VAL A 65 5.61 37.64 13.64
CA VAL A 65 5.23 38.77 12.75
C VAL A 65 3.71 38.91 12.66
N GLU A 66 2.97 37.81 12.56
CA GLU A 66 1.49 37.85 12.55
C GLU A 66 0.93 38.44 13.85
N ILE A 67 1.45 37.98 14.99
CA ILE A 67 1.06 38.50 16.32
C ILE A 67 1.43 39.99 16.43
N ALA A 68 2.60 40.39 15.97
CA ALA A 68 3.05 41.78 16.02
C ALA A 68 2.14 42.70 15.15
N LEU A 69 1.76 42.25 13.93
CA LEU A 69 0.83 42.98 13.07
C LEU A 69 -0.55 43.13 13.72
N MET A 70 -1.05 42.09 14.39
CA MET A 70 -2.32 42.15 15.12
C MET A 70 -2.23 43.09 16.33
N ALA A 71 -1.13 43.04 17.07
CA ALA A 71 -0.92 43.88 18.26
C ALA A 71 -0.83 45.37 17.91
N GLU A 72 -0.34 45.70 16.72
CA GLU A 72 -0.29 47.07 16.16
C GLU A 72 -1.59 47.44 15.40
N HIS A 73 -2.67 46.64 15.53
CA HIS A 73 -3.99 46.84 14.94
C HIS A 73 -4.02 46.81 13.39
N TYR A 74 -3.00 46.28 12.72
CA TYR A 74 -2.97 46.10 11.26
C TYR A 74 -3.66 44.81 10.84
N TYR A 75 -4.94 44.59 11.25
CA TYR A 75 -5.68 43.34 11.06
C TYR A 75 -5.81 42.89 9.59
N SER A 76 -6.08 43.85 8.68
CA SER A 76 -6.17 43.53 7.24
C SER A 76 -4.83 43.07 6.67
N VAL A 77 -3.73 43.67 7.10
CA VAL A 77 -2.37 43.32 6.72
C VAL A 77 -1.99 41.96 7.31
N ALA A 78 -2.31 41.71 8.58
CA ALA A 78 -2.07 40.43 9.22
C ALA A 78 -2.81 39.30 8.47
N LYS A 79 -4.08 39.51 8.11
CA LYS A 79 -4.85 38.58 7.29
C LYS A 79 -4.20 38.31 5.93
N ALA A 80 -3.77 39.38 5.25
CA ALA A 80 -3.08 39.24 3.96
C ALA A 80 -1.75 38.49 4.07
N PHE A 81 -1.00 38.71 5.16
CA PHE A 81 0.24 38.00 5.45
C PHE A 81 0.00 36.51 5.68
N MET A 82 -1.03 36.14 6.47
CA MET A 82 -1.44 34.74 6.70
C MET A 82 -1.86 34.05 5.40
N LEU A 83 -2.72 34.70 4.60
CA LEU A 83 -3.17 34.16 3.32
C LEU A 83 -2.00 33.96 2.32
N TYR A 84 -1.03 34.88 2.31
CA TYR A 84 0.18 34.76 1.53
C TYR A 84 1.02 33.55 1.96
N ARG A 85 1.18 33.34 3.28
CA ARG A 85 1.85 32.14 3.82
C ARG A 85 1.16 30.86 3.38
N GLN A 86 -0.18 30.82 3.49
CA GLN A 86 -0.98 29.66 3.11
C GLN A 86 -0.82 29.36 1.61
N LYS A 87 -0.93 30.37 0.75
CA LYS A 87 -0.73 30.21 -0.69
C LYS A 87 0.68 29.66 -1.01
N HIS A 88 1.71 30.19 -0.36
CA HIS A 88 3.08 29.70 -0.56
C HIS A 88 3.30 28.28 0.00
N LEU A 89 2.52 27.84 1.00
CA LEU A 89 2.53 26.47 1.44
C LEU A 89 1.94 25.55 0.36
N GLU A 90 0.80 25.90 -0.19
CA GLU A 90 0.14 25.17 -1.28
C GLU A 90 1.02 25.10 -2.54
N ASP A 91 1.64 26.21 -2.94
CA ASP A 91 2.57 26.28 -4.08
C ASP A 91 3.82 25.38 -3.87
N ARG A 92 4.28 25.20 -2.61
CA ARG A 92 5.38 24.29 -2.29
C ARG A 92 4.91 22.83 -2.38
N GLU A 93 3.76 22.51 -1.81
CA GLU A 93 3.19 21.15 -1.91
C GLU A 93 3.03 20.72 -3.38
N VAL A 94 2.57 21.63 -4.25
CA VAL A 94 2.46 21.38 -5.69
C VAL A 94 3.85 21.17 -6.31
N ARG A 95 4.83 22.02 -5.98
CA ARG A 95 6.21 21.88 -6.49
C ARG A 95 6.88 20.57 -6.02
N ASP A 96 6.65 20.17 -4.78
CA ASP A 96 7.21 18.93 -4.24
C ASP A 96 6.59 17.71 -4.94
N LYS A 97 5.28 17.75 -5.20
CA LYS A 97 4.60 16.72 -6.01
C LYS A 97 5.10 16.72 -7.46
N LEU A 98 5.32 17.88 -8.05
CA LEU A 98 5.86 18.00 -9.40
C LEU A 98 7.30 17.45 -9.48
N ARG A 99 8.13 17.76 -8.48
CA ARG A 99 9.48 17.19 -8.38
C ARG A 99 9.43 15.67 -8.26
N PHE A 100 8.56 15.12 -7.41
CA PHE A 100 8.33 13.68 -7.30
C PHE A 100 7.95 13.07 -8.65
N LEU A 101 7.03 13.71 -9.39
CA LEU A 101 6.64 13.28 -10.74
C LEU A 101 7.81 13.25 -11.71
N MET A 102 8.60 14.32 -11.74
CA MET A 102 9.79 14.41 -12.61
C MET A 102 10.82 13.35 -12.22
N ASP A 103 11.14 13.22 -10.94
CA ASP A 103 12.05 12.20 -10.42
C ASP A 103 11.55 10.78 -10.75
N TYR A 104 10.24 10.54 -10.69
CA TYR A 104 9.64 9.26 -11.08
C TYR A 104 9.78 8.99 -12.57
N CYS A 105 9.53 10.01 -13.43
CA CYS A 105 9.69 9.88 -14.88
C CYS A 105 11.14 9.63 -15.28
N ASP A 106 12.08 10.27 -14.59
CA ASP A 106 13.53 10.21 -14.91
C ASP A 106 14.25 9.07 -14.17
N ALA A 107 13.58 8.38 -13.23
CA ALA A 107 14.20 7.30 -12.49
C ALA A 107 14.67 6.18 -13.43
N SER A 108 15.93 5.81 -13.29
CA SER A 108 16.59 4.78 -14.10
C SER A 108 16.74 3.45 -13.37
N ASN A 109 16.13 3.30 -12.18
CA ASN A 109 16.25 2.05 -11.43
C ASN A 109 15.41 0.95 -12.08
N PRO A 110 16.04 -0.06 -12.71
CA PRO A 110 15.32 -1.12 -13.39
C PRO A 110 14.59 -2.06 -12.43
N ALA A 111 15.05 -2.15 -11.16
CA ALA A 111 14.45 -3.07 -10.19
C ALA A 111 13.15 -2.54 -9.60
N THR A 112 13.01 -1.23 -9.43
CA THR A 112 11.85 -0.63 -8.76
C THR A 112 11.06 0.31 -9.67
N GLY A 113 11.58 0.63 -10.86
CA GLY A 113 10.99 1.63 -11.77
C GLY A 113 10.97 3.05 -11.21
N SER A 114 11.26 3.22 -9.92
CA SER A 114 11.33 4.50 -9.21
C SER A 114 12.24 4.40 -7.99
N LYS A 115 12.99 5.45 -7.69
CA LYS A 115 13.79 5.53 -6.45
C LYS A 115 12.94 5.63 -5.18
N TYR A 116 11.65 5.93 -5.32
CA TYR A 116 10.69 6.08 -4.22
C TYR A 116 9.85 4.84 -3.98
N ASP A 117 9.82 3.90 -4.93
CA ASP A 117 9.12 2.65 -4.79
C ASP A 117 10.10 1.53 -4.43
N ALA A 118 10.08 1.11 -3.17
CA ALA A 118 10.92 0.04 -2.66
C ALA A 118 10.37 -1.36 -2.95
N ASN A 119 9.24 -1.49 -3.67
CA ASN A 119 8.64 -2.77 -3.97
C ASN A 119 9.40 -3.48 -5.09
N ALA A 120 10.09 -4.58 -4.75
CA ALA A 120 10.87 -5.38 -5.69
C ALA A 120 10.04 -6.05 -6.81
N ASN A 121 8.71 -6.07 -6.68
CA ASN A 121 7.81 -6.65 -7.69
C ASN A 121 7.41 -5.64 -8.77
N VAL A 122 7.83 -4.39 -8.66
CA VAL A 122 7.58 -3.34 -9.66
C VAL A 122 8.82 -3.19 -10.53
N GLU A 123 8.85 -3.86 -11.66
CA GLU A 123 9.98 -3.85 -12.58
C GLU A 123 9.96 -2.65 -13.54
N ASN A 124 8.78 -2.14 -13.85
CA ASN A 124 8.61 -1.10 -14.86
C ASN A 124 7.76 0.05 -14.34
N LYS A 125 8.11 1.27 -14.75
CA LYS A 125 7.30 2.46 -14.53
C LYS A 125 5.97 2.33 -15.26
N ASN A 126 4.90 2.68 -14.58
CA ASN A 126 3.58 2.70 -15.17
C ASN A 126 2.66 3.68 -14.43
N ILE A 127 1.56 4.03 -15.09
CA ILE A 127 0.61 5.02 -14.58
C ILE A 127 -0.11 4.57 -13.31
N ALA A 128 -0.36 3.26 -13.16
CA ALA A 128 -1.06 2.74 -11.98
C ALA A 128 -0.19 2.87 -10.72
N THR A 129 1.11 2.58 -10.82
CA THR A 129 2.06 2.80 -9.73
C THR A 129 2.17 4.29 -9.38
N LEU A 130 2.28 5.16 -10.37
CA LEU A 130 2.34 6.60 -10.16
C LEU A 130 1.10 7.14 -9.45
N ILE A 131 -0.10 6.74 -9.89
CA ILE A 131 -1.37 7.11 -9.24
C ILE A 131 -1.43 6.60 -7.81
N GLY A 132 -0.89 5.41 -7.54
CA GLY A 132 -0.81 4.84 -6.19
C GLY A 132 0.14 5.61 -5.26
N GLU A 133 1.23 6.18 -5.77
CA GLU A 133 2.22 6.91 -4.97
C GLU A 133 1.80 8.33 -4.60
N LEU A 134 1.18 9.05 -5.53
CA LEU A 134 0.82 10.46 -5.37
C LEU A 134 -0.05 10.78 -4.13
N PRO A 135 -1.09 10.00 -3.78
CA PRO A 135 -1.96 10.31 -2.65
C PRO A 135 -1.47 9.79 -1.30
N LYS A 136 -0.35 9.08 -1.21
CA LYS A 136 0.11 8.43 0.04
C LYS A 136 0.16 9.36 1.24
N SER A 137 0.70 10.57 1.09
CA SER A 137 0.75 11.54 2.17
C SER A 137 -0.64 11.97 2.68
N ASN A 138 -1.62 12.05 1.79
CA ASN A 138 -3.00 12.34 2.15
C ASN A 138 -3.64 11.16 2.88
N PHE A 139 -3.40 9.93 2.44
CA PHE A 139 -3.88 8.73 3.13
C PHE A 139 -3.30 8.59 4.53
N ILE A 140 -2.02 8.90 4.74
CA ILE A 140 -1.42 8.93 6.07
C ILE A 140 -2.16 9.91 6.98
N ARG A 141 -2.42 11.14 6.52
CA ARG A 141 -3.16 12.15 7.30
C ARG A 141 -4.59 11.68 7.64
N LEU A 142 -5.30 11.13 6.67
CA LEU A 142 -6.66 10.60 6.87
C LEU A 142 -6.65 9.42 7.84
N ASN A 143 -5.70 8.49 7.69
CA ASN A 143 -5.56 7.33 8.55
C ASN A 143 -5.28 7.74 10.01
N ARG A 144 -4.37 8.68 10.23
CA ARG A 144 -4.08 9.23 11.57
C ARG A 144 -5.27 9.96 12.15
N ARG A 145 -6.03 10.71 11.35
CA ARG A 145 -7.26 11.37 11.82
C ARG A 145 -8.30 10.36 12.23
N LEU A 146 -8.58 9.36 11.41
CA LEU A 146 -9.51 8.28 11.72
C LEU A 146 -9.11 7.55 13.01
N LEU A 147 -7.81 7.22 13.14
CA LEU A 147 -7.27 6.59 14.33
C LEU A 147 -7.45 7.45 15.57
N THR A 148 -7.15 8.76 15.49
CA THR A 148 -7.35 9.72 16.58
C THR A 148 -8.80 9.74 17.05
N ASP A 149 -9.75 9.84 16.13
CA ASP A 149 -11.18 9.91 16.46
C ASP A 149 -11.64 8.58 17.11
N ARG A 150 -11.21 7.42 16.58
CA ARG A 150 -11.55 6.11 17.17
C ARG A 150 -10.93 5.88 18.55
N LEU A 151 -9.66 6.25 18.74
CA LEU A 151 -9.01 6.13 20.06
C LEU A 151 -9.67 7.06 21.09
N LYS A 152 -10.07 8.25 20.66
CA LYS A 152 -10.79 9.19 21.52
C LYS A 152 -12.13 8.64 21.97
N ASP A 153 -12.89 8.01 21.06
CA ASP A 153 -14.19 7.40 21.37
C ASP A 153 -14.05 6.21 22.33
N MET A 154 -12.97 5.41 22.18
CA MET A 154 -12.76 4.19 22.97
C MET A 154 -12.09 4.45 24.32
N TYR A 155 -11.14 5.38 24.39
CA TYR A 155 -10.22 5.53 25.51
C TYR A 155 -10.15 6.97 26.06
N GLY A 156 -10.88 7.90 25.48
CA GLY A 156 -10.87 9.31 25.86
C GLY A 156 -9.76 10.13 25.19
N LYS A 157 -9.89 11.46 25.34
CA LYS A 157 -9.03 12.42 24.63
C LYS A 157 -7.57 12.34 25.05
N GLU A 158 -7.29 12.21 26.34
CA GLU A 158 -5.92 12.24 26.87
C GLU A 158 -5.06 11.10 26.30
N LEU A 159 -5.60 9.87 26.30
CA LEU A 159 -4.90 8.70 25.80
C LEU A 159 -4.74 8.74 24.27
N SER A 160 -5.74 9.25 23.58
CA SER A 160 -5.66 9.48 22.13
C SER A 160 -4.57 10.48 21.77
N ASP A 161 -4.53 11.64 22.44
CA ASP A 161 -3.51 12.68 22.21
C ASP A 161 -2.09 12.12 22.50
N ARG A 162 -1.94 11.37 23.58
CA ARG A 162 -0.66 10.75 23.94
C ARG A 162 -0.22 9.71 22.92
N TYR A 163 -1.12 8.89 22.41
CA TYR A 163 -0.79 7.92 21.36
C TYR A 163 -0.30 8.61 20.08
N ILE A 164 -1.01 9.64 19.64
CA ILE A 164 -0.64 10.39 18.43
C ILE A 164 0.68 11.14 18.61
N GLU A 165 0.93 11.68 19.81
CA GLU A 165 2.22 12.29 20.13
C GLU A 165 3.38 11.29 19.98
N LEU A 166 3.25 10.09 20.59
CA LEU A 166 4.26 9.03 20.50
C LEU A 166 4.49 8.56 19.05
N LEU A 167 3.42 8.48 18.26
CA LEU A 167 3.48 8.14 16.84
C LEU A 167 4.24 9.21 16.04
N ASN A 168 3.97 10.50 16.31
CA ASN A 168 4.63 11.62 15.64
C ASN A 168 6.11 11.77 16.06
N GLN A 169 6.44 11.41 17.28
CA GLN A 169 7.80 11.39 17.80
C GLN A 169 8.58 10.11 17.44
N HIS A 170 7.96 9.18 16.70
CA HIS A 170 8.53 7.89 16.30
C HIS A 170 8.92 6.94 17.45
N PHE A 171 8.31 7.10 18.64
CA PHE A 171 8.45 6.13 19.73
C PHE A 171 7.63 4.86 19.48
N ILE A 172 6.53 4.98 18.74
CA ILE A 172 5.73 3.86 18.25
C ILE A 172 5.61 3.95 16.73
N TYR A 173 5.42 2.81 16.11
CA TYR A 173 5.26 2.68 14.67
C TYR A 173 3.94 2.00 14.34
N LYS A 174 3.17 2.57 13.41
CA LYS A 174 2.00 1.94 12.82
C LYS A 174 2.33 1.54 11.39
N ASN A 175 2.21 0.26 11.09
CA ASN A 175 2.47 -0.24 9.75
C ASN A 175 1.38 0.23 8.77
N ASP A 176 1.79 0.47 7.53
CA ASP A 176 0.93 0.68 6.36
C ASP A 176 -0.14 1.78 6.52
N GLU A 177 0.29 2.95 6.97
CA GLU A 177 -0.59 4.13 7.07
C GLU A 177 -1.00 4.72 5.71
N THR A 178 -0.39 4.26 4.62
CA THR A 178 -0.61 4.77 3.26
C THR A 178 -1.90 4.27 2.63
N ASN A 179 -2.59 3.33 3.29
CA ASN A 179 -3.78 2.68 2.76
C ASN A 179 -4.88 2.58 3.84
N LEU A 180 -6.14 2.75 3.45
CA LEU A 180 -7.31 2.60 4.33
C LEU A 180 -7.99 1.23 4.15
N ALA A 181 -7.38 0.30 3.41
CA ALA A 181 -7.87 -1.06 3.23
C ALA A 181 -7.34 -2.02 4.31
N ASN A 182 -7.98 -3.18 4.43
CA ASN A 182 -7.43 -4.28 5.21
C ASN A 182 -6.05 -4.67 4.65
N TYR A 183 -5.10 -4.97 5.55
CA TYR A 183 -3.73 -5.25 5.13
C TYR A 183 -3.65 -6.61 4.44
N CYS A 184 -3.92 -7.69 5.16
CA CYS A 184 -3.88 -9.06 4.65
C CYS A 184 -5.14 -9.81 5.07
N ALA A 185 -5.53 -10.79 4.28
CA ALA A 185 -6.59 -11.72 4.65
C ALA A 185 -6.26 -13.13 4.20
N SER A 186 -6.66 -14.10 5.03
CA SER A 186 -6.81 -15.50 4.65
C SER A 186 -8.28 -15.73 4.31
N ILE A 187 -8.56 -16.28 3.16
CA ILE A 187 -9.91 -16.51 2.69
C ILE A 187 -10.20 -18.00 2.58
N THR A 188 -11.40 -18.40 3.01
CA THR A 188 -11.93 -19.73 2.69
C THR A 188 -12.52 -19.73 1.29
N MET A 189 -12.31 -20.81 0.55
CA MET A 189 -12.80 -20.96 -0.82
C MET A 189 -14.18 -21.60 -0.89
N TYR A 190 -14.73 -22.08 0.22
CA TYR A 190 -16.00 -22.81 0.27
C TYR A 190 -17.19 -22.02 -0.32
N PRO A 191 -17.40 -20.74 0.02
CA PRO A 191 -18.49 -19.95 -0.59
C PRO A 191 -18.37 -19.82 -2.10
N TRP A 192 -17.14 -19.78 -2.62
CA TRP A 192 -16.91 -19.71 -4.07
C TRP A 192 -17.30 -21.01 -4.78
N LEU A 193 -17.11 -22.16 -4.15
CA LEU A 193 -17.57 -23.46 -4.70
C LEU A 193 -19.09 -23.55 -4.79
N ILE A 194 -19.84 -22.79 -4.00
CA ILE A 194 -21.30 -22.80 -3.97
C ILE A 194 -21.86 -21.77 -4.93
N SER A 195 -21.39 -20.53 -4.86
CA SER A 195 -22.00 -19.37 -5.51
C SER A 195 -21.12 -18.67 -6.56
N GLY A 196 -19.93 -19.23 -6.84
CA GLY A 196 -18.97 -18.57 -7.71
C GLY A 196 -18.44 -17.28 -7.09
N THR A 197 -18.08 -16.31 -7.93
CA THR A 197 -17.49 -15.03 -7.44
C THR A 197 -18.52 -14.01 -6.97
N ALA A 198 -19.80 -14.35 -6.94
CA ALA A 198 -20.85 -13.42 -6.47
C ALA A 198 -20.60 -12.95 -5.02
N SER A 199 -20.07 -13.82 -4.16
CA SER A 199 -19.73 -13.49 -2.76
C SER A 199 -18.63 -12.45 -2.61
N VAL A 200 -17.83 -12.22 -3.64
CA VAL A 200 -16.71 -11.26 -3.67
C VAL A 200 -16.90 -10.16 -4.74
N GLY A 201 -18.13 -9.96 -5.21
CA GLY A 201 -18.48 -8.89 -6.13
C GLY A 201 -18.23 -9.21 -7.62
N GLY A 202 -17.92 -10.46 -7.95
CA GLY A 202 -17.81 -10.92 -9.35
C GLY A 202 -19.10 -11.56 -9.88
N ASN A 203 -19.09 -11.98 -11.15
CA ASN A 203 -20.24 -12.56 -11.83
C ASN A 203 -19.98 -13.97 -12.42
N SER A 204 -18.90 -14.65 -12.01
CA SER A 204 -18.65 -16.03 -12.48
C SER A 204 -19.44 -17.05 -11.66
N THR A 205 -19.86 -18.12 -12.31
CA THR A 205 -20.49 -19.28 -11.66
C THR A 205 -19.46 -20.10 -10.87
N ALA A 206 -19.97 -21.00 -10.01
CA ALA A 206 -19.13 -21.98 -9.32
C ALA A 206 -18.37 -22.87 -10.30
N PRO A 207 -17.13 -23.27 -10.02
CA PRO A 207 -16.37 -24.17 -10.87
C PRO A 207 -16.97 -25.59 -10.84
N THR A 208 -17.00 -26.24 -11.99
CA THR A 208 -17.56 -27.60 -12.13
C THR A 208 -16.50 -28.65 -12.49
N ASN A 209 -15.33 -28.22 -12.93
CA ASN A 209 -14.22 -29.07 -13.35
C ASN A 209 -12.87 -28.39 -13.10
N LEU A 210 -11.77 -29.12 -13.23
CA LEU A 210 -10.41 -28.61 -12.98
C LEU A 210 -10.07 -27.36 -13.80
N LYS A 211 -10.44 -27.32 -15.08
CA LYS A 211 -10.18 -26.18 -15.95
C LYS A 211 -10.93 -24.92 -15.48
N SER A 212 -12.22 -25.05 -15.15
CA SER A 212 -13.01 -23.93 -14.63
C SER A 212 -12.57 -23.50 -13.23
N PHE A 213 -12.07 -24.45 -12.41
CA PHE A 213 -11.43 -24.14 -11.14
C PHE A 213 -10.19 -23.29 -11.35
N CYS A 214 -9.24 -23.68 -12.20
CA CYS A 214 -8.01 -22.93 -12.40
C CYS A 214 -8.27 -21.49 -12.89
N GLY A 215 -9.13 -21.32 -13.90
CA GLY A 215 -9.49 -20.00 -14.42
C GLY A 215 -10.26 -19.12 -13.42
N GLY A 216 -11.24 -19.72 -12.75
CA GLY A 216 -12.04 -19.03 -11.72
C GLY A 216 -11.22 -18.66 -10.49
N PHE A 217 -10.28 -19.51 -10.08
CA PHE A 217 -9.35 -19.25 -8.97
C PHE A 217 -8.49 -18.02 -9.22
N ILE A 218 -7.90 -17.90 -10.42
CA ILE A 218 -7.10 -16.72 -10.79
C ILE A 218 -7.94 -15.45 -10.66
N ASN A 219 -9.16 -15.46 -11.21
CA ASN A 219 -10.07 -14.32 -11.14
C ASN A 219 -10.48 -13.98 -9.71
N MET A 220 -10.79 -14.98 -8.89
CA MET A 220 -11.12 -14.80 -7.47
C MET A 220 -9.96 -14.16 -6.71
N VAL A 221 -8.74 -14.66 -6.88
CA VAL A 221 -7.54 -14.11 -6.24
C VAL A 221 -7.32 -12.65 -6.66
N PHE A 222 -7.50 -12.30 -7.93
CA PHE A 222 -7.38 -10.92 -8.39
C PHE A 222 -8.46 -10.01 -7.80
N ILE A 223 -9.71 -10.45 -7.73
CA ILE A 223 -10.81 -9.69 -7.13
C ILE A 223 -10.50 -9.42 -5.64
N VAL A 224 -10.22 -10.48 -4.86
CA VAL A 224 -9.96 -10.34 -3.42
C VAL A 224 -8.69 -9.53 -3.15
N SER A 225 -7.63 -9.75 -3.92
CA SER A 225 -6.39 -9.00 -3.74
C SER A 225 -6.53 -7.51 -4.02
N SER A 226 -7.49 -7.11 -4.85
CA SER A 226 -7.79 -5.69 -5.10
C SER A 226 -8.41 -4.97 -3.88
N MET A 227 -8.94 -5.72 -2.92
CA MET A 227 -9.54 -5.20 -1.68
C MET A 227 -8.55 -5.15 -0.51
N LEU A 228 -7.33 -5.65 -0.71
CA LEU A 228 -6.30 -5.76 0.33
C LEU A 228 -5.09 -4.91 -0.03
N SER A 229 -4.44 -4.34 0.97
CA SER A 229 -3.18 -3.62 0.77
C SER A 229 -1.94 -4.53 0.75
N GLY A 230 -2.04 -5.71 1.35
CA GLY A 230 -0.96 -6.69 1.46
C GLY A 230 -1.30 -8.03 0.82
N ALA A 231 -1.15 -9.10 1.57
CA ALA A 231 -1.28 -10.47 1.08
C ALA A 231 -2.72 -10.99 1.03
N CYS A 232 -2.97 -11.86 0.05
CA CYS A 232 -4.15 -12.69 -0.05
C CYS A 232 -3.73 -14.16 0.13
N ALA A 233 -4.09 -14.78 1.25
CA ALA A 233 -3.81 -16.18 1.50
C ALA A 233 -5.02 -17.06 1.12
N THR A 234 -4.75 -18.16 0.43
CA THR A 234 -5.73 -19.20 0.12
C THR A 234 -5.18 -20.54 0.61
N PRO A 235 -5.21 -20.79 1.93
CA PRO A 235 -4.56 -21.98 2.52
C PRO A 235 -5.11 -23.27 1.93
N GLU A 236 -6.38 -23.31 1.61
CA GLU A 236 -7.08 -24.51 1.12
C GLU A 236 -6.85 -24.79 -0.38
N PHE A 237 -6.07 -23.97 -1.09
CA PHE A 237 -5.94 -24.03 -2.56
C PHE A 237 -5.62 -25.44 -3.06
N LEU A 238 -4.58 -26.10 -2.53
CA LEU A 238 -4.18 -27.42 -2.99
C LEU A 238 -5.21 -28.49 -2.67
N MET A 239 -5.95 -28.36 -1.55
CA MET A 239 -7.04 -29.27 -1.19
C MET A 239 -8.19 -29.18 -2.21
N TYR A 240 -8.62 -27.98 -2.58
CA TYR A 240 -9.67 -27.82 -3.59
C TYR A 240 -9.21 -28.21 -4.99
N MET A 241 -7.97 -27.94 -5.33
CA MET A 241 -7.41 -28.42 -6.60
C MET A 241 -7.41 -29.95 -6.65
N ASN A 242 -7.00 -30.61 -5.55
CA ASN A 242 -7.02 -32.06 -5.41
C ASN A 242 -8.44 -32.63 -5.63
N TYR A 243 -9.43 -32.00 -5.01
CA TYR A 243 -10.83 -32.40 -5.17
C TYR A 243 -11.27 -32.41 -6.65
N PHE A 244 -10.92 -31.37 -7.45
CA PHE A 244 -11.26 -31.34 -8.86
C PHE A 244 -10.46 -32.34 -9.69
N ILE A 245 -9.22 -32.65 -9.29
CA ILE A 245 -8.44 -33.69 -9.96
C ILE A 245 -9.05 -35.08 -9.68
N GLU A 246 -9.42 -35.36 -8.44
CA GLU A 246 -10.09 -36.61 -8.06
C GLU A 246 -11.43 -36.80 -8.80
N LYS A 247 -12.19 -35.71 -8.93
CA LYS A 247 -13.48 -35.72 -9.63
C LYS A 247 -13.34 -36.03 -11.12
N GLU A 248 -12.24 -35.66 -11.76
CA GLU A 248 -12.00 -35.92 -13.18
C GLU A 248 -11.28 -37.24 -13.46
N TYR A 249 -10.33 -37.63 -12.58
CA TYR A 249 -9.40 -38.74 -12.83
C TYR A 249 -9.50 -39.87 -11.83
N GLY A 250 -10.38 -39.76 -10.82
CA GLY A 250 -10.55 -40.72 -9.75
C GLY A 250 -9.63 -40.49 -8.56
N GLU A 251 -10.02 -41.01 -7.40
CA GLU A 251 -9.31 -40.82 -6.14
C GLU A 251 -7.85 -41.36 -6.16
N ASP A 252 -7.59 -42.39 -6.95
CA ASP A 252 -6.31 -43.05 -7.08
C ASP A 252 -5.40 -42.47 -8.18
N TYR A 253 -5.73 -41.31 -8.75
CA TYR A 253 -4.97 -40.67 -9.83
C TYR A 253 -3.48 -40.53 -9.53
N TYR A 254 -3.15 -40.32 -8.28
CA TYR A 254 -1.77 -40.12 -7.80
C TYR A 254 -0.92 -41.38 -7.86
N LYS A 255 -1.54 -42.56 -7.96
CA LYS A 255 -0.84 -43.86 -8.09
C LYS A 255 -0.40 -44.09 -9.54
N HIS A 256 -1.11 -43.50 -10.51
CA HIS A 256 -0.87 -43.66 -11.93
C HIS A 256 -0.85 -42.31 -12.68
N PRO A 257 0.00 -41.35 -12.26
CA PRO A 257 0.02 -40.02 -12.84
C PRO A 257 0.52 -40.00 -14.31
N GLU A 258 1.17 -41.06 -14.76
CA GLU A 258 1.62 -41.29 -16.14
C GLU A 258 0.48 -41.72 -17.08
N GLN A 259 -0.69 -42.06 -16.55
CA GLN A 259 -1.84 -42.46 -17.34
C GLN A 259 -2.27 -41.34 -18.29
N LEU A 260 -2.63 -41.73 -19.52
CA LEU A 260 -3.17 -40.78 -20.50
C LEU A 260 -4.58 -40.36 -20.09
N ALA A 261 -4.73 -39.07 -19.82
CA ALA A 261 -5.99 -38.46 -19.43
C ALA A 261 -6.81 -37.94 -20.61
N ASP A 262 -6.14 -37.65 -21.72
CA ASP A 262 -6.73 -37.05 -22.89
C ASP A 262 -6.42 -37.94 -24.11
N LEU A 263 -7.48 -38.54 -24.65
CA LEU A 263 -7.43 -39.33 -25.90
C LEU A 263 -7.44 -38.45 -27.14
N SER A 264 -7.41 -37.14 -26.99
CA SER A 264 -7.31 -36.19 -28.10
C SER A 264 -5.92 -36.28 -28.77
N SER A 265 -5.76 -35.55 -29.88
CA SER A 265 -4.51 -35.55 -30.65
C SER A 265 -3.24 -35.19 -29.88
N LYS A 266 -3.36 -34.67 -28.66
CA LYS A 266 -2.22 -34.25 -27.80
C LYS A 266 -1.78 -35.29 -26.78
N GLN A 267 -2.55 -36.32 -26.52
CA GLN A 267 -2.23 -37.46 -25.60
C GLN A 267 -1.46 -37.03 -24.33
N ARG A 268 -2.09 -36.16 -23.49
CA ARG A 268 -1.45 -35.65 -22.27
C ARG A 268 -1.67 -36.62 -21.10
N THR A 269 -0.65 -36.82 -20.29
CA THR A 269 -0.76 -37.56 -19.02
C THR A 269 -1.45 -36.70 -17.95
N ILE A 270 -1.98 -37.34 -16.92
CA ILE A 270 -2.55 -36.67 -15.75
C ILE A 270 -1.52 -35.72 -15.12
N ASP A 271 -0.26 -36.18 -14.92
CA ASP A 271 0.83 -35.33 -14.40
C ASP A 271 1.09 -34.09 -15.25
N LYS A 272 1.05 -34.24 -16.60
CA LYS A 272 1.23 -33.07 -17.48
C LYS A 272 0.08 -32.07 -17.36
N ILE A 273 -1.18 -32.53 -17.24
CA ILE A 273 -2.33 -31.64 -17.06
C ILE A 273 -2.23 -30.91 -15.73
N ILE A 274 -1.87 -31.59 -14.65
CA ILE A 274 -1.67 -30.98 -13.33
C ILE A 274 -0.56 -29.93 -13.41
N THR A 275 0.56 -30.25 -14.09
CA THR A 275 1.65 -29.30 -14.29
C THR A 275 1.23 -28.08 -15.08
N ASP A 276 0.43 -28.25 -16.16
CA ASP A 276 -0.11 -27.14 -16.96
C ASP A 276 -1.03 -26.23 -16.11
N CYS A 277 -1.79 -26.79 -15.17
CA CYS A 277 -2.60 -26.03 -14.22
C CYS A 277 -1.71 -25.21 -13.25
N PHE A 278 -0.64 -25.80 -12.73
CA PHE A 278 0.32 -25.07 -11.89
C PHE A 278 0.94 -23.89 -12.67
N GLU A 279 1.40 -24.14 -13.89
CA GLU A 279 1.95 -23.11 -14.78
C GLU A 279 0.94 -21.98 -14.99
N GLN A 280 -0.28 -22.31 -15.38
CA GLN A 280 -1.34 -21.33 -15.64
C GLN A 280 -1.60 -20.45 -14.41
N ILE A 281 -1.76 -21.04 -13.23
CA ILE A 281 -2.12 -20.31 -12.03
C ILE A 281 -0.93 -19.46 -11.54
N VAL A 282 0.23 -20.07 -11.36
CA VAL A 282 1.39 -19.39 -10.76
C VAL A 282 1.89 -18.27 -11.66
N TYR A 283 2.02 -18.49 -12.96
CA TYR A 283 2.45 -17.44 -13.87
C TYR A 283 1.43 -16.31 -13.99
N SER A 284 0.11 -16.62 -13.98
CA SER A 284 -0.92 -15.57 -14.01
C SER A 284 -0.88 -14.69 -12.77
N ILE A 285 -0.76 -15.30 -11.57
CA ILE A 285 -0.74 -14.56 -10.30
C ILE A 285 0.55 -13.74 -10.13
N ASN A 286 1.67 -14.19 -10.72
CA ASN A 286 2.93 -13.44 -10.71
C ASN A 286 2.98 -12.30 -11.74
N GLN A 287 1.96 -12.14 -12.59
CA GLN A 287 1.92 -10.99 -13.49
C GLN A 287 1.50 -9.72 -12.75
N PRO A 288 2.16 -8.58 -13.01
CA PRO A 288 1.71 -7.30 -12.50
C PRO A 288 0.30 -6.95 -12.99
N THR A 289 -0.56 -6.50 -12.10
CA THR A 289 -1.94 -6.14 -12.43
C THR A 289 -2.29 -4.71 -12.03
N GLY A 290 -3.14 -4.04 -12.81
CA GLY A 290 -3.62 -2.70 -12.50
C GLY A 290 -4.36 -2.60 -11.16
N ALA A 291 -5.08 -3.66 -10.77
CA ALA A 291 -5.79 -3.74 -9.48
C ALA A 291 -4.84 -3.71 -8.26
N ARG A 292 -3.55 -3.98 -8.46
CA ARG A 292 -2.51 -3.97 -7.43
C ARG A 292 -1.46 -2.90 -7.68
N ASN A 293 -1.82 -1.76 -8.24
CA ASN A 293 -0.86 -0.71 -8.63
C ASN A 293 0.30 -1.26 -9.46
N PHE A 294 -0.02 -2.18 -10.36
CA PHE A 294 0.92 -2.87 -11.24
C PHE A 294 1.99 -3.71 -10.51
N GLN A 295 1.57 -4.35 -9.43
CA GLN A 295 2.37 -5.34 -8.71
C GLN A 295 1.77 -6.72 -8.89
N ALA A 296 2.58 -7.77 -8.73
CA ALA A 296 2.08 -9.13 -8.62
C ALA A 296 1.27 -9.29 -7.33
N VAL A 297 0.33 -10.24 -7.33
CA VAL A 297 -0.45 -10.54 -6.14
C VAL A 297 0.44 -11.21 -5.10
N PHE A 298 0.48 -10.65 -3.89
CA PHE A 298 1.15 -11.25 -2.75
C PHE A 298 0.33 -12.46 -2.25
N TRP A 299 0.53 -13.60 -2.90
CA TRP A 299 -0.27 -14.80 -2.68
C TRP A 299 0.43 -15.80 -1.77
N ASN A 300 -0.32 -16.38 -0.82
CA ASN A 300 0.17 -17.40 0.10
C ASN A 300 -0.68 -18.67 -0.02
N VAL A 301 -0.03 -19.81 0.08
CA VAL A 301 -0.65 -21.15 0.17
C VAL A 301 -0.22 -21.85 1.44
N ALA A 302 -0.99 -22.85 1.89
CA ALA A 302 -0.57 -23.68 3.01
C ALA A 302 -0.22 -25.10 2.53
N TYR A 303 0.72 -25.70 3.26
CA TYR A 303 1.03 -27.12 3.19
C TYR A 303 0.69 -27.75 4.54
N TYR A 304 0.17 -28.95 4.49
CA TYR A 304 -0.27 -29.68 5.65
C TYR A 304 0.59 -30.93 5.84
N ASP A 305 0.88 -31.29 7.08
CA ASP A 305 1.18 -32.67 7.45
C ASP A 305 -0.11 -33.44 7.76
N GLN A 306 -0.02 -34.72 7.94
CA GLN A 306 -1.19 -35.56 8.15
C GLN A 306 -1.94 -35.21 9.45
N TYR A 307 -1.22 -34.88 10.50
CA TYR A 307 -1.83 -34.54 11.78
C TYR A 307 -2.63 -33.27 11.70
N TYR A 308 -2.04 -32.23 11.09
CA TYR A 308 -2.69 -30.92 10.92
C TYR A 308 -3.87 -31.00 9.93
N PHE A 309 -3.70 -31.79 8.85
CA PHE A 309 -4.79 -32.05 7.92
C PHE A 309 -5.98 -32.71 8.61
N ASN A 310 -5.77 -33.77 9.37
CA ASN A 310 -6.84 -34.48 10.10
C ASN A 310 -7.52 -33.54 11.11
N SER A 311 -6.73 -32.73 11.84
CA SER A 311 -7.28 -31.79 12.84
C SER A 311 -8.20 -30.72 12.23
N LEU A 312 -7.91 -30.27 10.99
CA LEU A 312 -8.69 -29.24 10.31
C LEU A 312 -9.86 -29.80 9.51
N PHE A 313 -9.69 -30.95 8.87
CA PHE A 313 -10.59 -31.43 7.82
C PHE A 313 -11.27 -32.76 8.13
N GLU A 314 -11.14 -33.32 9.34
CA GLU A 314 -11.79 -34.59 9.74
C GLU A 314 -13.31 -34.59 9.49
N HIS A 315 -13.95 -33.45 9.70
CA HIS A 315 -15.42 -33.30 9.51
C HIS A 315 -15.79 -32.44 8.33
N PHE A 316 -14.80 -32.06 7.50
CA PHE A 316 -15.05 -31.26 6.32
C PHE A 316 -15.61 -32.09 5.19
N VAL A 317 -16.61 -31.54 4.50
CA VAL A 317 -17.17 -32.11 3.26
C VAL A 317 -17.29 -31.05 2.19
N PHE A 318 -16.98 -31.43 0.96
CA PHE A 318 -17.23 -30.59 -0.21
C PHE A 318 -18.75 -30.47 -0.48
N PRO A 319 -19.18 -29.50 -1.32
CA PRO A 319 -20.61 -29.28 -1.60
C PRO A 319 -21.36 -30.49 -2.12
N ASP A 320 -20.68 -31.47 -2.70
CA ASP A 320 -21.24 -32.74 -3.19
C ASP A 320 -21.23 -33.88 -2.14
N GLY A 321 -20.78 -33.59 -0.91
CA GLY A 321 -20.73 -34.53 0.20
C GLY A 321 -19.45 -35.38 0.27
N ASN A 322 -18.53 -35.23 -0.69
CA ASN A 322 -17.24 -35.94 -0.64
C ASN A 322 -16.30 -35.32 0.43
N ALA A 323 -15.50 -36.17 1.08
CA ALA A 323 -14.47 -35.75 2.01
C ALA A 323 -13.11 -35.56 1.29
N PRO A 324 -12.21 -34.70 1.79
CA PRO A 324 -10.87 -34.60 1.25
C PRO A 324 -10.02 -35.84 1.66
N HIS A 325 -9.11 -36.29 0.77
CA HIS A 325 -8.25 -37.43 0.99
C HIS A 325 -6.80 -37.00 1.21
N TRP A 326 -6.19 -37.49 2.26
CA TRP A 326 -4.82 -37.13 2.63
C TRP A 326 -3.77 -37.65 1.66
N GLU A 327 -3.88 -38.88 1.20
CA GLU A 327 -2.89 -39.56 0.36
C GLU A 327 -2.66 -38.82 -0.96
N SER A 328 -3.73 -38.50 -1.65
CA SER A 328 -3.72 -37.76 -2.91
C SER A 328 -3.26 -36.30 -2.69
N LEU A 329 -3.77 -35.64 -1.64
CA LEU A 329 -3.34 -34.28 -1.30
C LEU A 329 -1.85 -34.24 -0.94
N SER A 330 -1.35 -35.18 -0.13
CA SER A 330 0.07 -35.27 0.22
C SER A 330 0.96 -35.44 -1.01
N TRP A 331 0.52 -36.26 -1.97
CA TRP A 331 1.21 -36.39 -3.25
C TRP A 331 1.20 -35.08 -4.05
N LEU A 332 0.04 -34.44 -4.16
CA LEU A 332 -0.12 -33.20 -4.92
C LEU A 332 0.73 -32.07 -4.32
N GLN A 333 0.76 -31.91 -2.99
CA GLN A 333 1.61 -30.94 -2.30
C GLN A 333 3.09 -31.14 -2.64
N LYS A 334 3.57 -32.38 -2.54
CA LYS A 334 4.97 -32.72 -2.88
C LYS A 334 5.26 -32.47 -4.35
N ARG A 335 4.29 -32.76 -5.22
CA ARG A 335 4.41 -32.52 -6.67
C ARG A 335 4.49 -31.04 -6.99
N PHE A 336 3.64 -30.22 -6.35
CA PHE A 336 3.65 -28.75 -6.48
C PHE A 336 4.99 -28.17 -6.00
N MET A 337 5.45 -28.54 -4.80
CA MET A 337 6.74 -28.06 -4.26
C MET A 337 7.91 -28.40 -5.17
N LYS A 338 7.99 -29.63 -5.68
CA LYS A 338 9.06 -30.05 -6.61
C LYS A 338 9.02 -29.25 -7.91
N TRP A 339 7.82 -29.08 -8.46
CA TRP A 339 7.62 -28.29 -9.68
C TRP A 339 8.00 -26.84 -9.46
N PHE A 340 7.49 -26.20 -8.42
CA PHE A 340 7.71 -24.79 -8.13
C PHE A 340 9.19 -24.48 -7.86
N ASN A 341 9.89 -25.32 -7.10
CA ASN A 341 11.32 -25.18 -6.87
C ASN A 341 12.13 -25.29 -8.16
N LYS A 342 11.76 -26.20 -9.05
CA LYS A 342 12.39 -26.33 -10.37
C LYS A 342 12.08 -25.10 -11.26
N GLU A 343 10.85 -24.61 -11.23
CA GLU A 343 10.43 -23.49 -12.05
C GLU A 343 11.11 -22.18 -11.65
N ARG A 344 11.30 -21.96 -10.35
CA ARG A 344 12.05 -20.80 -9.82
C ARG A 344 13.52 -20.75 -10.27
N THR A 345 14.08 -21.83 -10.74
CA THR A 345 15.44 -21.80 -11.36
C THR A 345 15.43 -21.25 -12.78
N LYS A 346 14.27 -21.18 -13.43
CA LYS A 346 14.12 -20.72 -14.82
C LYS A 346 13.58 -19.29 -14.90
N ALA A 347 12.71 -18.91 -13.97
CA ALA A 347 12.05 -17.61 -13.94
C ALA A 347 12.00 -17.05 -12.52
N VAL A 348 12.00 -15.72 -12.40
CA VAL A 348 11.81 -15.03 -11.11
C VAL A 348 10.32 -15.13 -10.75
N LEU A 349 9.97 -16.15 -9.98
CA LEU A 349 8.62 -16.34 -9.43
C LEU A 349 8.65 -16.06 -7.94
N THR A 350 8.03 -14.99 -7.52
CA THR A 350 7.99 -14.56 -6.11
C THR A 350 6.91 -15.32 -5.33
N PHE A 351 5.78 -15.55 -5.96
CA PHE A 351 4.60 -16.17 -5.33
C PHE A 351 4.23 -17.52 -5.94
N PRO A 352 3.60 -18.42 -5.16
CA PRO A 352 3.17 -18.29 -3.76
C PRO A 352 4.32 -18.38 -2.76
N VAL A 353 4.03 -17.88 -1.54
CA VAL A 353 4.88 -18.03 -0.35
C VAL A 353 4.23 -19.01 0.59
#